data_0846fcc148f201ecda52d948dc7bb3f4
#
_entry.id   0846fcc148f201ecda52d948dc7bb3f4
#
_cell.length_a   1.000
_cell.length_b   1.000
_cell.length_c   1.000
_cell.angle_alpha   90.00
_cell.angle_beta   90.00
_cell.angle_gamma   90.00
#
_symmetry.space_group_name_H-M   'P 1'
#
loop_
_entity.id
_entity.type
_entity.pdbx_description
1 polymer ?
#
loop_
_entity_poly.entity_id
_entity_poly.type
_entity_poly.pdbx_seq_one_letter_code
_entity_poly.pdbx_strand_id
1 'polypeptide(L)'
;RDGKTACINDVPSTTKNLIVPDSVTFGGSKYRVKEFMYFNNVLPKSLASITFKGYIPVGIASYLFDVVDKDNLKIIVPKGAGKVYKAYSGLPVQEANISESDEGVAPSNDLKITYQSKNVSFDGPESVKYGEDVNVTVRSKDGTPLRFSVSCRSIETGEYCRPDFLKINDQEQKIQVPALFGDLQITIDGYEEYKEGVNTYELDKANAEATLSNYKGGSNAIIPSLLTVGGIDYAVTKIQHSFG
;
A
#
# COMPACT_ATOMS: atom_id res chain seq x y z
N ARG A 1 -11.11 16.55 -2.39
CA ARG A 1 -10.46 16.11 -3.66
C ARG A 1 -11.33 16.53 -4.80
N ASP A 2 -10.86 17.32 -5.72
CA ASP A 2 -11.49 17.44 -7.02
C ASP A 2 -11.21 16.24 -7.93
N GLY A 3 -10.37 15.30 -7.46
CA GLY A 3 -10.20 13.93 -7.94
C GLY A 3 -9.97 13.77 -9.44
N LYS A 4 -9.52 14.83 -10.12
CA LYS A 4 -9.31 14.82 -11.55
C LYS A 4 -8.11 13.95 -11.92
N THR A 5 -8.39 12.74 -12.40
CA THR A 5 -7.36 11.80 -12.84
C THR A 5 -7.64 11.36 -14.28
N ALA A 6 -6.57 11.04 -14.99
CA ALA A 6 -6.59 10.44 -16.33
C ALA A 6 -5.93 9.06 -16.27
N CYS A 7 -6.40 8.17 -17.14
CA CYS A 7 -5.79 6.85 -17.32
C CYS A 7 -5.29 6.71 -18.75
N ILE A 8 -4.22 5.93 -18.93
CA ILE A 8 -3.72 5.58 -20.27
C ILE A 8 -4.50 4.35 -20.73
N ASN A 9 -5.30 4.50 -21.78
CA ASN A 9 -6.19 3.44 -22.27
C ASN A 9 -5.59 2.61 -23.37
N ASP A 10 -4.66 3.19 -24.16
CA ASP A 10 -4.06 2.53 -25.30
C ASP A 10 -2.67 3.08 -25.60
N VAL A 11 -1.80 2.18 -26.05
CA VAL A 11 -0.46 2.52 -26.56
C VAL A 11 -0.33 1.93 -27.96
N PRO A 12 -0.16 2.73 -29.01
CA PRO A 12 -0.06 2.23 -30.37
C PRO A 12 0.99 1.13 -30.51
N SER A 13 0.67 0.06 -31.24
CA SER A 13 1.53 -1.12 -31.39
C SER A 13 2.91 -0.86 -32.00
N THR A 14 3.07 0.28 -32.66
CA THR A 14 4.34 0.73 -33.28
C THR A 14 5.19 1.61 -32.35
N THR A 15 4.70 1.91 -31.14
CA THR A 15 5.41 2.77 -30.19
C THR A 15 6.73 2.12 -29.75
N LYS A 16 7.82 2.83 -29.91
CA LYS A 16 9.15 2.44 -29.42
C LYS A 16 9.54 3.14 -28.14
N ASN A 17 9.14 4.41 -28.01
CA ASN A 17 9.43 5.24 -26.84
C ASN A 17 8.12 5.87 -26.36
N LEU A 18 7.71 5.53 -25.16
CA LEU A 18 6.50 6.04 -24.54
C LEU A 18 6.88 7.15 -23.55
N ILE A 19 6.25 8.31 -23.70
CA ILE A 19 6.37 9.41 -22.73
C ILE A 19 5.06 9.50 -21.96
N VAL A 20 5.14 9.36 -20.64
CA VAL A 20 4.02 9.46 -19.72
C VAL A 20 4.12 10.78 -18.98
N PRO A 21 3.27 11.78 -19.30
CA PRO A 21 3.27 13.07 -18.61
C PRO A 21 2.77 12.89 -17.16
N ASP A 22 3.14 13.82 -16.27
CA ASP A 22 2.57 13.88 -14.93
C ASP A 22 1.07 14.17 -14.95
N SER A 23 0.67 15.03 -15.89
CA SER A 23 -0.73 15.43 -16.05
C SER A 23 -1.06 15.76 -17.50
N VAL A 24 -2.36 15.77 -17.79
CA VAL A 24 -2.92 16.21 -19.07
C VAL A 24 -4.00 17.26 -18.83
N THR A 25 -4.15 18.21 -19.76
CA THR A 25 -5.19 19.23 -19.67
C THR A 25 -6.30 18.93 -20.68
N PHE A 26 -7.55 18.88 -20.22
CA PHE A 26 -8.72 18.69 -21.04
C PHE A 26 -9.85 19.61 -20.58
N GLY A 27 -10.51 20.33 -21.50
CA GLY A 27 -11.58 21.24 -21.17
C GLY A 27 -11.22 22.31 -20.15
N GLY A 28 -9.97 22.80 -20.16
CA GLY A 28 -9.46 23.79 -19.20
C GLY A 28 -9.17 23.24 -17.80
N SER A 29 -9.34 21.94 -17.59
CA SER A 29 -9.03 21.25 -16.32
C SER A 29 -7.79 20.37 -16.46
N LYS A 30 -6.95 20.36 -15.42
CA LYS A 30 -5.75 19.52 -15.32
C LYS A 30 -6.11 18.19 -14.66
N TYR A 31 -5.65 17.08 -15.24
CA TYR A 31 -5.89 15.71 -14.76
C TYR A 31 -4.54 15.04 -14.55
N ARG A 32 -4.27 14.53 -13.35
CA ARG A 32 -3.06 13.75 -13.09
C ARG A 32 -3.16 12.39 -13.79
N VAL A 33 -2.10 11.96 -14.45
CA VAL A 33 -2.04 10.60 -15.02
C VAL A 33 -1.81 9.62 -13.88
N LYS A 34 -2.83 8.78 -13.59
CA LYS A 34 -2.88 7.91 -12.42
C LYS A 34 -2.37 6.50 -12.71
N GLU A 35 -2.84 5.91 -13.82
CA GLU A 35 -2.60 4.50 -14.10
C GLU A 35 -2.76 4.14 -15.57
N PHE A 36 -2.25 2.97 -15.94
CA PHE A 36 -2.62 2.28 -17.18
C PHE A 36 -3.87 1.45 -16.93
N MET A 37 -4.89 1.60 -17.78
CA MET A 37 -6.13 0.83 -17.63
C MET A 37 -5.94 -0.65 -17.97
N TYR A 38 -6.59 -1.50 -17.17
CA TYR A 38 -6.43 -2.95 -17.20
C TYR A 38 -7.10 -3.68 -18.37
N PHE A 39 -7.93 -3.00 -19.16
CA PHE A 39 -8.72 -3.63 -20.22
C PHE A 39 -8.05 -3.50 -21.58
N ASN A 40 -7.53 -4.61 -22.08
CA ASN A 40 -6.97 -4.81 -23.44
C ASN A 40 -5.60 -4.17 -23.74
N ASN A 41 -4.90 -3.63 -22.77
CA ASN A 41 -3.63 -2.95 -23.03
C ASN A 41 -2.45 -3.83 -22.65
N VAL A 42 -1.91 -4.45 -23.64
CA VAL A 42 -0.58 -5.03 -23.57
C VAL A 42 0.39 -3.97 -24.13
N LEU A 43 1.44 -3.64 -23.40
CA LEU A 43 2.47 -2.75 -23.92
C LEU A 43 3.02 -3.34 -25.22
N PRO A 44 3.30 -2.53 -26.25
CA PRO A 44 3.75 -3.04 -27.53
C PRO A 44 5.12 -3.73 -27.42
N LYS A 45 5.29 -4.85 -28.12
CA LYS A 45 6.56 -5.60 -28.17
C LYS A 45 7.74 -4.76 -28.65
N SER A 46 7.45 -3.73 -29.45
CA SER A 46 8.44 -2.78 -29.98
C SER A 46 8.93 -1.76 -28.95
N LEU A 47 8.36 -1.75 -27.73
CA LEU A 47 8.67 -0.74 -26.74
C LEU A 47 10.09 -0.90 -26.19
N ALA A 48 10.91 0.12 -26.40
CA ALA A 48 12.29 0.18 -25.97
C ALA A 48 12.49 1.06 -24.73
N SER A 49 11.60 2.06 -24.53
CA SER A 49 11.66 2.90 -23.34
C SER A 49 10.30 3.45 -22.90
N ILE A 50 10.19 3.67 -21.58
CA ILE A 50 9.10 4.44 -20.96
C ILE A 50 9.75 5.57 -20.17
N THR A 51 9.34 6.82 -20.45
CA THR A 51 9.78 7.99 -19.70
C THR A 51 8.61 8.54 -18.90
N PHE A 52 8.66 8.44 -17.58
CA PHE A 52 7.71 9.08 -16.69
C PHE A 52 8.19 10.50 -16.36
N LYS A 53 7.30 11.47 -16.48
CA LYS A 53 7.63 12.88 -16.25
C LYS A 53 7.30 13.33 -14.81
N GLY A 54 6.44 12.61 -14.11
CA GLY A 54 5.99 12.92 -12.75
C GLY A 54 6.86 12.29 -11.66
N TYR A 55 6.83 12.88 -10.47
CA TYR A 55 7.45 12.33 -9.25
C TYR A 55 6.55 11.32 -8.54
N ILE A 56 5.25 11.38 -8.75
CA ILE A 56 4.29 10.41 -8.21
C ILE A 56 4.19 9.24 -9.18
N PRO A 57 4.44 8.00 -8.75
CA PRO A 57 4.38 6.85 -9.63
C PRO A 57 3.01 6.68 -10.29
N VAL A 58 3.03 6.26 -11.54
CA VAL A 58 1.84 5.87 -12.29
C VAL A 58 1.58 4.38 -12.09
N GLY A 59 0.34 3.99 -11.78
CA GLY A 59 -0.02 2.60 -11.57
C GLY A 59 0.18 1.76 -12.84
N ILE A 60 1.04 0.73 -12.76
CA ILE A 60 1.32 -0.20 -13.85
C ILE A 60 1.24 -1.62 -13.32
N ALA A 61 0.33 -2.40 -13.86
CA ALA A 61 0.27 -3.82 -13.52
C ALA A 61 1.43 -4.60 -14.15
N SER A 62 2.03 -5.52 -13.38
CA SER A 62 3.20 -6.29 -13.81
C SER A 62 2.99 -7.08 -15.10
N TYR A 63 1.77 -7.59 -15.34
CA TYR A 63 1.43 -8.34 -16.54
C TYR A 63 1.51 -7.52 -17.84
N LEU A 64 1.42 -6.18 -17.77
CA LEU A 64 1.57 -5.30 -18.93
C LEU A 64 2.96 -5.42 -19.58
N PHE A 65 3.93 -5.88 -18.81
CA PHE A 65 5.30 -6.10 -19.28
C PHE A 65 5.55 -7.54 -19.79
N ASP A 66 4.57 -8.43 -19.76
CA ASP A 66 4.81 -9.86 -20.09
C ASP A 66 5.21 -10.10 -21.56
N VAL A 67 4.86 -9.19 -22.45
CA VAL A 67 5.19 -9.26 -23.88
C VAL A 67 6.35 -8.35 -24.28
N VAL A 68 6.83 -7.52 -23.38
CA VAL A 68 7.94 -6.60 -23.61
C VAL A 68 9.24 -7.29 -23.23
N ASP A 69 10.30 -7.04 -23.99
CA ASP A 69 11.65 -7.47 -23.62
C ASP A 69 12.14 -6.67 -22.39
N LYS A 70 11.92 -7.25 -21.20
CA LYS A 70 12.23 -6.61 -19.92
C LYS A 70 13.71 -6.29 -19.74
N ASP A 71 14.58 -7.08 -20.37
CA ASP A 71 16.03 -6.93 -20.25
C ASP A 71 16.54 -5.72 -21.02
N ASN A 72 15.84 -5.33 -22.08
CA ASN A 72 16.18 -4.20 -22.93
C ASN A 72 15.29 -2.97 -22.71
N LEU A 73 14.19 -3.10 -21.96
CA LEU A 73 13.30 -1.99 -21.65
C LEU A 73 13.96 -0.99 -20.69
N LYS A 74 14.06 0.27 -21.10
CA LYS A 74 14.54 1.36 -20.26
C LYS A 74 13.37 2.11 -19.63
N ILE A 75 13.33 2.16 -18.30
CA ILE A 75 12.38 2.98 -17.54
C ILE A 75 13.12 4.21 -17.04
N ILE A 76 12.73 5.37 -17.52
CA ILE A 76 13.38 6.66 -17.24
C ILE A 76 12.44 7.48 -16.36
N VAL A 77 12.97 8.03 -15.27
CA VAL A 77 12.23 8.79 -14.27
C VAL A 77 12.96 10.09 -13.93
N PRO A 78 12.26 11.10 -13.35
CA PRO A 78 12.91 12.31 -12.89
C PRO A 78 14.04 12.03 -11.89
N LYS A 79 15.08 12.85 -11.93
CA LYS A 79 16.18 12.79 -10.97
C LYS A 79 15.65 12.93 -9.55
N GLY A 80 16.02 11.98 -8.67
CA GLY A 80 15.52 11.88 -7.31
C GLY A 80 14.23 11.05 -7.15
N ALA A 81 13.61 10.57 -8.23
CA ALA A 81 12.43 9.73 -8.18
C ALA A 81 12.73 8.21 -8.25
N GLY A 82 13.98 7.84 -8.50
CA GLY A 82 14.35 6.46 -8.79
C GLY A 82 14.01 5.48 -7.68
N LYS A 83 14.27 5.84 -6.42
CA LYS A 83 13.95 5.00 -5.26
C LYS A 83 12.45 4.72 -5.16
N VAL A 84 11.62 5.75 -5.35
CA VAL A 84 10.16 5.66 -5.28
C VAL A 84 9.62 4.77 -6.41
N TYR A 85 10.01 5.03 -7.65
CA TYR A 85 9.57 4.21 -8.77
C TYR A 85 10.03 2.76 -8.68
N LYS A 86 11.26 2.51 -8.23
CA LYS A 86 11.76 1.14 -8.01
C LYS A 86 10.95 0.41 -6.94
N ALA A 87 10.65 1.05 -5.82
CA ALA A 87 9.84 0.46 -4.75
C ALA A 87 8.41 0.14 -5.20
N TYR A 88 7.82 1.02 -6.04
CA TYR A 88 6.45 0.90 -6.51
C TYR A 88 6.29 -0.11 -7.67
N SER A 89 7.18 -0.08 -8.66
CA SER A 89 7.09 -0.93 -9.86
C SER A 89 7.87 -2.24 -9.76
N GLY A 90 8.84 -2.34 -8.87
CA GLY A 90 9.78 -3.47 -8.78
C GLY A 90 10.76 -3.57 -9.96
N LEU A 91 10.73 -2.61 -10.89
CA LEU A 91 11.56 -2.62 -12.11
C LEU A 91 12.81 -1.76 -11.95
N PRO A 92 13.91 -2.09 -12.64
CA PRO A 92 15.09 -1.22 -12.67
C PRO A 92 14.77 0.08 -13.41
N VAL A 93 15.11 1.21 -12.80
CA VAL A 93 14.87 2.55 -13.35
C VAL A 93 16.16 3.33 -13.51
N GLN A 94 16.18 4.24 -14.49
CA GLN A 94 17.26 5.19 -14.73
C GLN A 94 16.76 6.60 -14.43
N GLU A 95 17.52 7.37 -13.66
CA GLU A 95 17.21 8.76 -13.39
C GLU A 95 17.77 9.67 -14.50
N ALA A 96 16.98 10.64 -14.95
CA ALA A 96 17.40 11.63 -15.91
C ALA A 96 16.93 13.04 -15.52
N ASN A 97 17.66 14.05 -15.99
CA ASN A 97 17.16 15.42 -15.96
C ASN A 97 16.06 15.55 -17.00
N ILE A 98 14.81 15.65 -16.56
CA ILE A 98 13.64 15.81 -17.42
C ILE A 98 13.36 17.31 -17.50
N SER A 99 13.14 17.82 -18.75
CA SER A 99 12.93 19.25 -19.00
C SER A 99 11.79 19.81 -18.16
N GLU A 100 11.99 20.97 -17.56
CA GLU A 100 11.02 21.66 -16.70
C GLU A 100 9.70 22.03 -17.43
N SER A 101 9.69 22.00 -18.75
CA SER A 101 8.49 22.25 -19.56
C SER A 101 7.37 21.23 -19.35
N ASP A 102 7.66 20.11 -18.69
CA ASP A 102 6.75 18.97 -18.53
C ASP A 102 6.39 18.67 -17.06
N GLU A 103 6.46 19.64 -16.20
CA GLU A 103 5.70 19.74 -14.95
C GLU A 103 5.75 18.60 -13.91
N GLY A 104 6.88 18.12 -13.57
CA GLY A 104 7.01 17.42 -12.29
C GLY A 104 7.93 18.24 -11.39
N VAL A 105 7.41 18.82 -10.34
CA VAL A 105 8.25 19.38 -9.28
C VAL A 105 8.38 18.33 -8.20
N ALA A 106 9.61 17.98 -7.82
CA ALA A 106 9.80 17.10 -6.66
C ALA A 106 9.04 17.69 -5.47
N PRO A 107 8.27 16.89 -4.72
CA PRO A 107 7.63 17.39 -3.51
C PRO A 107 8.70 18.02 -2.61
N SER A 108 8.64 19.33 -2.43
CA SER A 108 9.62 20.09 -1.64
C SER A 108 9.28 20.11 -0.16
N ASN A 109 8.05 19.75 0.19
CA ASN A 109 7.55 19.77 1.56
C ASN A 109 7.68 18.38 2.19
N ASP A 110 7.80 18.36 3.52
CA ASP A 110 7.73 17.12 4.27
C ASP A 110 6.35 16.48 4.07
N LEU A 111 6.34 15.20 3.76
CA LEU A 111 5.14 14.40 3.60
C LEU A 111 4.60 14.05 4.97
N LYS A 112 3.31 14.30 5.20
CA LYS A 112 2.67 14.08 6.50
C LYS A 112 2.25 12.63 6.67
N ILE A 113 2.37 12.14 7.91
CA ILE A 113 1.91 10.81 8.30
C ILE A 113 0.85 10.96 9.37
N THR A 114 -0.33 10.43 9.10
CA THR A 114 -1.45 10.42 10.03
C THR A 114 -1.65 9.01 10.56
N TYR A 115 -1.73 8.88 11.87
CA TYR A 115 -1.91 7.60 12.54
C TYR A 115 -3.30 7.46 13.15
N GLN A 116 -3.86 6.27 13.02
CA GLN A 116 -4.99 5.79 13.80
C GLN A 116 -4.57 4.48 14.45
N SER A 117 -4.72 4.34 15.76
CA SER A 117 -4.34 3.11 16.45
C SER A 117 -5.38 2.68 17.46
N LYS A 118 -5.53 1.36 17.62
CA LYS A 118 -6.42 0.72 18.59
C LYS A 118 -5.69 -0.41 19.26
N ASN A 119 -5.84 -0.54 20.59
CA ASN A 119 -5.27 -1.62 21.40
C ASN A 119 -3.74 -1.81 21.33
N VAL A 120 -3.00 -0.91 20.69
CA VAL A 120 -1.54 -0.91 20.63
C VAL A 120 -0.99 0.47 20.97
N SER A 121 0.27 0.52 21.37
CA SER A 121 1.08 1.73 21.36
C SER A 121 2.02 1.71 20.16
N PHE A 122 2.36 2.86 19.65
CA PHE A 122 3.30 2.96 18.55
C PHE A 122 4.21 4.17 18.72
N ASP A 123 5.33 4.12 18.01
CA ASP A 123 6.30 5.21 17.88
C ASP A 123 6.69 5.31 16.41
N GLY A 124 6.53 6.48 15.81
CA GLY A 124 6.79 6.72 14.40
C GLY A 124 6.85 8.21 14.06
N PRO A 125 7.46 8.59 12.94
CA PRO A 125 7.59 9.99 12.53
C PRO A 125 6.24 10.59 12.12
N GLU A 126 6.01 11.87 12.43
CA GLU A 126 4.85 12.64 11.96
C GLU A 126 5.02 13.12 10.51
N SER A 127 6.27 13.16 10.02
CA SER A 127 6.59 13.51 8.64
C SER A 127 7.92 12.92 8.20
N VAL A 128 8.07 12.74 6.89
CA VAL A 128 9.33 12.32 6.23
C VAL A 128 9.47 13.06 4.90
N LYS A 129 10.68 13.08 4.35
CA LYS A 129 10.91 13.63 3.02
C LYS A 129 10.48 12.66 1.93
N TYR A 130 10.23 13.21 0.74
CA TYR A 130 9.96 12.40 -0.46
C TYR A 130 11.06 11.33 -0.67
N GLY A 131 10.63 10.09 -0.89
CA GLY A 131 11.52 8.93 -1.11
C GLY A 131 12.16 8.35 0.16
N GLU A 132 11.88 8.89 1.34
CA GLU A 132 12.30 8.28 2.60
C GLU A 132 11.35 7.16 3.03
N ASP A 133 11.87 6.23 3.82
CA ASP A 133 11.09 5.15 4.38
C ASP A 133 10.43 5.59 5.69
N VAL A 134 9.16 5.24 5.86
CA VAL A 134 8.46 5.42 7.14
C VAL A 134 8.68 4.20 7.99
N ASN A 135 9.29 4.38 9.16
CA ASN A 135 9.52 3.32 10.13
C ASN A 135 8.66 3.55 11.37
N VAL A 136 7.80 2.58 11.70
CA VAL A 136 6.93 2.63 12.87
C VAL A 136 7.19 1.42 13.76
N THR A 137 7.43 1.66 15.04
CA THR A 137 7.57 0.60 16.03
C THR A 137 6.23 0.45 16.75
N VAL A 138 5.66 -0.75 16.71
CA VAL A 138 4.38 -1.08 17.36
C VAL A 138 4.64 -1.97 18.57
N ARG A 139 3.99 -1.66 19.70
CA ARG A 139 4.17 -2.36 20.97
C ARG A 139 2.84 -2.77 21.57
N SER A 140 2.83 -3.92 22.23
CA SER A 140 1.73 -4.33 23.10
C SER A 140 1.56 -3.34 24.25
N LYS A 141 0.31 -3.06 24.63
CA LYS A 141 0.01 -2.18 25.76
C LYS A 141 0.07 -2.88 27.12
N ASP A 142 -0.17 -4.17 27.16
CA ASP A 142 -0.37 -4.95 28.38
C ASP A 142 0.64 -6.09 28.55
N GLY A 143 1.68 -6.14 27.71
CA GLY A 143 2.72 -7.15 27.77
C GLY A 143 2.30 -8.52 27.21
N THR A 144 1.10 -8.65 26.65
CA THR A 144 0.68 -9.86 25.95
C THR A 144 1.37 -9.97 24.57
N PRO A 145 1.43 -11.17 23.96
CA PRO A 145 1.95 -11.30 22.60
C PRO A 145 1.20 -10.39 21.63
N LEU A 146 1.96 -9.58 20.90
CA LEU A 146 1.42 -8.58 19.98
C LEU A 146 0.88 -9.26 18.72
N ARG A 147 -0.40 -9.02 18.44
CA ARG A 147 -1.06 -9.29 17.16
C ARG A 147 -1.71 -8.01 16.69
N PHE A 148 -1.55 -7.68 15.42
CA PHE A 148 -2.19 -6.49 14.85
C PHE A 148 -2.35 -6.62 13.34
N SER A 149 -3.30 -5.87 12.81
CA SER A 149 -3.45 -5.59 11.40
C SER A 149 -2.96 -4.19 11.09
N VAL A 150 -2.45 -3.98 9.89
CA VAL A 150 -2.02 -2.67 9.40
C VAL A 150 -2.66 -2.38 8.08
N SER A 151 -3.19 -1.19 7.95
CA SER A 151 -3.62 -0.61 6.69
C SER A 151 -2.85 0.68 6.46
N CYS A 152 -2.13 0.76 5.35
CA CYS A 152 -1.43 1.95 4.90
C CYS A 152 -2.07 2.47 3.62
N ARG A 153 -2.44 3.75 3.57
CA ARG A 153 -3.11 4.35 2.43
C ARG A 153 -2.52 5.71 2.09
N SER A 154 -2.14 5.90 0.83
CA SER A 154 -1.78 7.23 0.33
C SER A 154 -3.00 8.13 0.28
N ILE A 155 -2.87 9.35 0.82
CA ILE A 155 -3.95 10.35 0.82
C ILE A 155 -4.18 10.90 -0.58
N GLU A 156 -3.11 11.12 -1.36
CA GLU A 156 -3.23 11.65 -2.70
C GLU A 156 -3.84 10.67 -3.70
N THR A 157 -3.36 9.42 -3.70
CA THR A 157 -3.79 8.44 -4.70
C THR A 157 -4.97 7.61 -4.22
N GLY A 158 -5.14 7.49 -2.91
CA GLY A 158 -6.10 6.58 -2.29
C GLY A 158 -5.70 5.11 -2.37
N GLU A 159 -4.50 4.83 -2.87
CA GLU A 159 -3.99 3.47 -3.02
C GLU A 159 -3.43 2.93 -1.71
N TYR A 160 -3.54 1.62 -1.52
CA TYR A 160 -2.93 0.95 -0.38
C TYR A 160 -1.44 0.75 -0.63
N CYS A 161 -0.64 1.13 0.35
CA CYS A 161 0.78 0.79 0.40
C CYS A 161 0.93 -0.61 1.02
N ARG A 162 1.99 -1.30 0.64
CA ARG A 162 2.34 -2.60 1.24
C ARG A 162 3.50 -2.39 2.19
N PRO A 163 3.26 -2.39 3.51
CA PRO A 163 4.34 -2.29 4.47
C PRO A 163 5.08 -3.62 4.60
N ASP A 164 6.37 -3.53 4.88
CA ASP A 164 7.17 -4.65 5.32
C ASP A 164 7.09 -4.78 6.85
N PHE A 165 7.17 -6.00 7.35
CA PHE A 165 7.08 -6.29 8.77
C PHE A 165 8.36 -6.97 9.26
N LEU A 166 8.95 -6.41 10.32
CA LEU A 166 10.09 -6.99 11.00
C LEU A 166 9.71 -7.28 12.46
N LYS A 167 9.61 -8.57 12.80
CA LYS A 167 9.40 -9.00 14.17
C LYS A 167 10.68 -8.76 14.98
N ILE A 168 10.57 -7.97 16.06
CA ILE A 168 11.66 -7.73 17.01
C ILE A 168 11.60 -8.78 18.12
N ASN A 169 10.42 -8.92 18.76
CA ASN A 169 10.09 -9.93 19.75
C ASN A 169 8.58 -10.18 19.78
N ASP A 170 8.07 -10.93 20.76
CA ASP A 170 6.64 -11.23 20.83
C ASP A 170 5.76 -10.03 21.22
N GLN A 171 6.33 -8.96 21.75
CA GLN A 171 5.63 -7.75 22.20
C GLN A 171 5.93 -6.52 21.34
N GLU A 172 6.87 -6.61 20.42
CA GLU A 172 7.33 -5.48 19.61
C GLU A 172 7.60 -5.89 18.17
N GLN A 173 7.08 -5.13 17.22
CA GLN A 173 7.30 -5.28 15.80
C GLN A 173 7.56 -3.93 15.13
N LYS A 174 8.33 -3.94 14.06
CA LYS A 174 8.58 -2.78 13.22
C LYS A 174 7.83 -2.91 11.91
N ILE A 175 7.17 -1.83 11.53
CA ILE A 175 6.52 -1.66 10.23
C ILE A 175 7.40 -0.70 9.43
N GLN A 176 7.68 -1.04 8.18
CA GLN A 176 8.39 -0.17 7.25
C GLN A 176 7.54 0.02 6.00
N VAL A 177 7.21 1.28 5.70
CA VAL A 177 6.62 1.66 4.41
C VAL A 177 7.73 2.25 3.56
N PRO A 178 8.17 1.58 2.48
CA PRO A 178 9.32 2.01 1.71
C PRO A 178 9.00 3.21 0.83
N ALA A 179 9.96 4.12 0.69
CA ALA A 179 10.02 5.15 -0.33
C ALA A 179 8.72 5.95 -0.52
N LEU A 180 8.26 6.64 0.52
CA LEU A 180 7.03 7.42 0.51
C LEU A 180 7.06 8.52 -0.58
N PHE A 181 5.93 8.70 -1.27
CA PHE A 181 5.78 9.68 -2.35
C PHE A 181 4.61 10.66 -2.19
N GLY A 182 3.85 10.55 -1.11
CA GLY A 182 2.73 11.42 -0.78
C GLY A 182 2.31 11.26 0.68
N ASP A 183 1.41 12.11 1.15
CA ASP A 183 0.89 12.02 2.51
C ASP A 183 0.27 10.64 2.78
N LEU A 184 0.49 10.10 3.98
CA LEU A 184 0.16 8.72 4.32
C LEU A 184 -0.78 8.66 5.53
N GLN A 185 -1.77 7.79 5.45
CA GLN A 185 -2.56 7.37 6.59
C GLN A 185 -2.19 5.92 6.95
N ILE A 186 -1.81 5.71 8.21
CA ILE A 186 -1.51 4.39 8.77
C ILE A 186 -2.55 4.09 9.85
N THR A 187 -3.26 2.99 9.71
CA THR A 187 -4.18 2.46 10.73
C THR A 187 -3.59 1.18 11.30
N ILE A 188 -3.49 1.09 12.63
CA ILE A 188 -2.89 -0.04 13.34
C ILE A 188 -3.90 -0.55 14.38
N ASP A 189 -4.52 -1.69 14.10
CA ASP A 189 -5.53 -2.29 14.99
C ASP A 189 -4.95 -3.54 15.66
N GLY A 190 -4.69 -3.43 16.96
CA GLY A 190 -4.23 -4.56 17.79
C GLY A 190 -5.38 -5.44 18.23
N TYR A 191 -5.11 -6.73 18.32
CA TYR A 191 -6.03 -7.73 18.85
C TYR A 191 -5.29 -8.80 19.66
N GLU A 192 -6.00 -9.49 20.51
CA GLU A 192 -5.51 -10.67 21.25
C GLU A 192 -6.03 -11.93 20.57
N GLU A 193 -5.16 -12.92 20.37
CA GLU A 193 -5.57 -14.22 19.86
C GLU A 193 -6.03 -15.11 21.01
N TYR A 194 -7.26 -15.62 20.94
CA TYR A 194 -7.82 -16.58 21.88
C TYR A 194 -8.23 -17.86 21.16
N LYS A 195 -7.88 -19.01 21.76
CA LYS A 195 -8.19 -20.34 21.21
C LYS A 195 -9.16 -21.07 22.12
N GLU A 196 -10.26 -21.53 21.52
CA GLU A 196 -11.23 -22.38 22.17
C GLU A 196 -11.51 -23.62 21.31
N GLY A 197 -10.97 -24.77 21.74
CA GLY A 197 -11.04 -26.00 20.96
C GLY A 197 -10.38 -25.86 19.59
N VAL A 198 -11.18 -25.99 18.51
CA VAL A 198 -10.74 -25.87 17.13
C VAL A 198 -10.86 -24.46 16.56
N ASN A 199 -11.43 -23.55 17.33
CA ASN A 199 -11.67 -22.18 16.96
C ASN A 199 -10.54 -21.26 17.41
N THR A 200 -10.18 -20.31 16.56
CA THR A 200 -9.29 -19.20 16.93
C THR A 200 -10.04 -17.88 16.73
N TYR A 201 -10.01 -17.04 17.74
CA TYR A 201 -10.68 -15.75 17.76
C TYR A 201 -9.67 -14.63 17.91
N GLU A 202 -9.94 -13.50 17.26
CA GLU A 202 -9.29 -12.21 17.48
C GLU A 202 -10.19 -11.38 18.39
N LEU A 203 -9.67 -11.00 19.57
CA LEU A 203 -10.41 -10.26 20.58
C LEU A 203 -10.11 -8.77 20.47
N ASP A 204 -11.15 -7.98 20.35
CA ASP A 204 -11.11 -6.52 20.42
C ASP A 204 -11.55 -6.08 21.83
N LYS A 205 -10.60 -5.87 22.71
CA LYS A 205 -10.87 -5.46 24.10
C LYS A 205 -11.59 -4.12 24.22
N ALA A 206 -11.33 -3.19 23.27
CA ALA A 206 -11.91 -1.86 23.35
C ALA A 206 -13.41 -1.85 23.08
N ASN A 207 -13.89 -2.76 22.23
CA ASN A 207 -15.31 -2.87 21.89
C ASN A 207 -15.99 -4.08 22.49
N ALA A 208 -15.26 -4.93 23.23
CA ALA A 208 -15.74 -6.23 23.72
C ALA A 208 -16.33 -7.09 22.57
N GLU A 209 -15.64 -7.13 21.45
CA GLU A 209 -16.00 -7.92 20.27
C GLU A 209 -14.98 -9.02 20.00
N ALA A 210 -15.45 -10.13 19.41
CA ALA A 210 -14.60 -11.20 18.92
C ALA A 210 -14.89 -11.50 17.45
N THR A 211 -13.83 -11.78 16.71
CA THR A 211 -13.90 -12.24 15.33
C THR A 211 -13.39 -13.67 15.25
N LEU A 212 -14.18 -14.62 14.73
CA LEU A 212 -13.68 -15.95 14.42
C LEU A 212 -12.72 -15.84 13.24
N SER A 213 -11.41 -15.98 13.50
CA SER A 213 -10.37 -15.80 12.48
C SER A 213 -9.91 -17.10 11.84
N ASN A 214 -10.09 -18.25 12.56
CA ASN A 214 -9.73 -19.56 12.03
C ASN A 214 -10.61 -20.67 12.65
N TYR A 215 -10.99 -21.63 11.81
CA TYR A 215 -11.72 -22.83 12.20
C TYR A 215 -11.03 -24.07 11.61
N LYS A 216 -10.59 -24.99 12.44
CA LYS A 216 -9.92 -26.24 12.05
C LYS A 216 -10.77 -27.49 12.31
N GLY A 217 -12.08 -27.34 12.39
CA GLY A 217 -13.01 -28.44 12.62
C GLY A 217 -13.56 -29.04 11.32
N GLY A 218 -14.49 -29.99 11.48
CA GLY A 218 -15.19 -30.65 10.37
C GLY A 218 -16.30 -29.77 9.77
N SER A 219 -17.23 -30.41 9.04
CA SER A 219 -18.30 -29.75 8.28
C SER A 219 -19.33 -28.96 9.10
N ASN A 220 -19.37 -29.14 10.43
CA ASN A 220 -20.34 -28.51 11.33
C ASN A 220 -19.62 -27.61 12.33
N ALA A 221 -19.59 -26.31 12.09
CA ALA A 221 -19.06 -25.33 13.03
C ALA A 221 -20.16 -24.89 14.02
N ILE A 222 -19.90 -25.00 15.32
CA ILE A 222 -20.71 -24.34 16.34
C ILE A 222 -19.94 -23.11 16.79
N ILE A 223 -20.49 -21.94 16.47
CA ILE A 223 -19.89 -20.65 16.81
C ILE A 223 -20.74 -20.03 17.92
N PRO A 224 -20.19 -19.80 19.12
CA PRO A 224 -20.92 -19.14 20.20
C PRO A 224 -21.19 -17.67 19.80
N SER A 225 -22.30 -17.12 20.27
CA SER A 225 -22.57 -15.69 20.13
C SER A 225 -21.81 -14.83 21.13
N LEU A 226 -21.31 -15.46 22.21
CA LEU A 226 -20.58 -14.81 23.29
C LEU A 226 -19.42 -15.69 23.75
N LEU A 227 -18.28 -15.08 24.00
CA LEU A 227 -17.08 -15.70 24.59
C LEU A 227 -16.74 -14.99 25.90
N THR A 228 -16.51 -15.71 26.98
CA THR A 228 -16.01 -15.15 28.25
C THR A 228 -14.50 -15.44 28.36
N VAL A 229 -13.67 -14.42 28.27
CA VAL A 229 -12.20 -14.55 28.35
C VAL A 229 -11.67 -13.61 29.42
N GLY A 230 -10.98 -14.14 30.41
CA GLY A 230 -10.42 -13.36 31.53
C GLY A 230 -11.47 -12.53 32.30
N GLY A 231 -12.73 -13.02 32.37
CA GLY A 231 -13.83 -12.31 33.03
C GLY A 231 -14.48 -11.20 32.21
N ILE A 232 -14.12 -11.06 30.92
CA ILE A 232 -14.73 -10.13 29.97
C ILE A 232 -15.56 -10.94 28.97
N ASP A 233 -16.78 -10.50 28.74
CA ASP A 233 -17.68 -11.08 27.74
C ASP A 233 -17.50 -10.38 26.42
N TYR A 234 -17.15 -11.14 25.36
CA TYR A 234 -16.96 -10.67 24.00
C TYR A 234 -18.08 -11.16 23.10
N ALA A 235 -18.78 -10.26 22.43
CA ALA A 235 -19.76 -10.62 21.40
C ALA A 235 -19.04 -11.11 20.15
N VAL A 236 -19.39 -12.31 19.64
CA VAL A 236 -18.85 -12.79 18.36
C VAL A 236 -19.62 -12.14 17.21
N THR A 237 -19.04 -11.12 16.58
CA THR A 237 -19.72 -10.27 15.59
C THR A 237 -19.27 -10.52 14.16
N LYS A 238 -18.12 -11.20 13.96
CA LYS A 238 -17.53 -11.42 12.61
C LYS A 238 -16.96 -12.81 12.46
N ILE A 239 -16.98 -13.28 11.21
CA ILE A 239 -16.28 -14.49 10.76
C ILE A 239 -15.38 -14.09 9.59
N GLN A 240 -14.08 -14.31 9.72
CA GLN A 240 -13.13 -14.12 8.61
C GLN A 240 -13.05 -15.39 7.76
N HIS A 241 -12.92 -15.22 6.45
CA HIS A 241 -12.77 -16.33 5.51
C HIS A 241 -11.36 -16.96 5.63
N SER A 242 -11.21 -17.96 6.49
CA SER A 242 -10.07 -18.88 6.48
C SER A 242 -10.55 -20.21 7.02
N PHE A 243 -11.42 -20.88 6.26
CA PHE A 243 -11.75 -22.27 6.50
C PHE A 243 -10.76 -23.11 5.71
N GLY A 244 -9.74 -23.62 6.38
CA GLY A 244 -8.77 -24.57 5.81
C GLY A 244 -9.23 -26.00 5.93
#